data_50dcf73a0795643a409ec348e7da893c
#
_entry.id   50dcf73a0795643a409ec348e7da893c
#
_cell.length_a   1.000
_cell.length_b   1.000
_cell.length_c   1.000
_cell.angle_alpha   90.00
_cell.angle_beta   90.00
_cell.angle_gamma   90.00
#
_symmetry.space_group_name_H-M   'P 1'
#
loop_
_entity.id
_entity.type
_entity.pdbx_description
1 polymer ?
#
loop_
_entity_poly.entity_id
_entity_poly.type
_entity_poly.pdbx_seq_one_letter_code
_entity_poly.pdbx_strand_id
1 'polypeptide(L)'
;LEVLKGADQDISTESFGMIKTGMGTQERSRLIMGFQMRKRVPSESAPNNLENPNVLVIRGDIKIRKMTRTAEVRVSNSDELDSFIEAEKERKTKISDKIMSTSANFVVCGGEIDRDILYELSRSGVLAIQGLDSSEIEQVALCTNSVVVDSIMDIDQTMIGNAGTVSWTRRPSSDQVEDIIEIDNCPSPG
;
A
#
# COMPACT_ATOMS: atom_id res chain seq x y z
N LEU A 1 -21.28 -5.97 -19.74
CA LEU A 1 -22.67 -5.49 -20.03
C LEU A 1 -23.63 -5.63 -18.83
N GLU A 2 -23.35 -6.49 -17.86
CA GLU A 2 -24.15 -6.59 -16.63
C GLU A 2 -23.85 -5.45 -15.63
N VAL A 3 -22.62 -4.98 -15.57
CA VAL A 3 -22.20 -3.86 -14.72
C VAL A 3 -22.91 -2.56 -15.09
N LEU A 4 -23.32 -2.43 -16.34
CA LEU A 4 -23.97 -1.23 -16.87
C LEU A 4 -25.48 -1.16 -16.62
N LYS A 5 -26.09 -2.24 -16.14
CA LYS A 5 -27.55 -2.29 -15.95
C LYS A 5 -28.10 -1.64 -14.68
N GLY A 6 -27.20 -1.22 -13.77
CA GLY A 6 -27.59 -0.60 -12.49
C GLY A 6 -27.29 0.89 -12.37
N ALA A 7 -26.64 1.50 -13.35
CA ALA A 7 -26.25 2.90 -13.28
C ALA A 7 -27.16 3.76 -14.17
N ASP A 8 -28.10 4.42 -13.56
CA ASP A 8 -28.89 5.51 -14.16
C ASP A 8 -28.08 6.84 -14.18
N GLN A 9 -26.74 6.75 -14.15
CA GLN A 9 -25.82 7.88 -14.21
C GLN A 9 -24.95 7.78 -15.45
N ASP A 10 -24.67 8.90 -16.07
CA ASP A 10 -23.76 9.02 -17.21
C ASP A 10 -22.40 8.36 -16.87
N ILE A 11 -22.15 7.22 -17.48
CA ILE A 11 -20.91 6.47 -17.31
C ILE A 11 -19.83 7.27 -18.03
N SER A 12 -19.02 7.96 -17.26
CA SER A 12 -17.84 8.64 -17.79
C SER A 12 -16.81 7.58 -18.22
N THR A 13 -16.21 7.79 -19.39
CA THR A 13 -15.10 6.93 -19.86
C THR A 13 -13.88 6.99 -18.95
N GLU A 14 -13.82 7.94 -18.03
CA GLU A 14 -12.80 8.10 -17.00
C GLU A 14 -12.95 7.07 -15.87
N SER A 15 -14.12 6.46 -15.72
CA SER A 15 -14.41 5.43 -14.72
C SER A 15 -13.83 4.05 -15.09
N PHE A 16 -13.31 3.87 -16.30
CA PHE A 16 -12.78 2.58 -16.76
C PHE A 16 -11.30 2.69 -17.12
N GLY A 17 -10.47 2.02 -16.35
CA GLY A 17 -9.06 1.82 -16.67
C GLY A 17 -8.83 0.56 -17.49
N MET A 18 -8.00 0.61 -18.51
CA MET A 18 -7.54 -0.56 -19.24
C MET A 18 -6.04 -0.77 -19.03
N ILE A 19 -5.68 -1.88 -18.41
CA ILE A 19 -4.27 -2.27 -18.26
C ILE A 19 -3.96 -3.39 -19.26
N LYS A 20 -3.04 -3.11 -20.19
CA LYS A 20 -2.53 -4.11 -21.13
C LYS A 20 -1.41 -4.90 -20.44
N THR A 21 -1.64 -6.18 -20.21
CA THR A 21 -0.60 -7.09 -19.73
C THR A 21 0.09 -7.69 -20.95
N GLY A 22 1.38 -7.45 -21.16
CA GLY A 22 2.12 -7.82 -22.37
C GLY A 22 2.22 -9.32 -22.68
N MET A 23 1.60 -10.19 -21.91
CA MET A 23 1.52 -11.65 -22.13
C MET A 23 0.10 -12.15 -21.88
N GLY A 24 -0.45 -12.85 -22.85
CA GLY A 24 -1.75 -13.51 -22.75
C GLY A 24 -2.49 -13.47 -24.08
N THR A 25 -3.50 -14.32 -24.21
CA THR A 25 -4.45 -14.28 -25.31
C THR A 25 -5.61 -13.34 -24.95
N GLN A 26 -6.28 -12.78 -25.95
CA GLN A 26 -7.47 -11.94 -25.72
C GLN A 26 -8.56 -12.64 -24.89
N GLU A 27 -8.59 -13.98 -24.95
CA GLU A 27 -9.54 -14.82 -24.19
C GLU A 27 -9.32 -14.75 -22.65
N ARG A 28 -8.16 -14.27 -22.21
CA ARG A 28 -7.85 -14.08 -20.77
C ARG A 28 -8.16 -12.68 -20.25
N SER A 29 -8.74 -11.84 -21.09
CA SER A 29 -9.23 -10.53 -20.66
C SER A 29 -10.38 -10.68 -19.68
N ARG A 30 -10.30 -10.02 -18.54
CA ARG A 30 -11.34 -10.05 -17.52
C ARG A 30 -11.65 -8.65 -17.02
N LEU A 31 -12.85 -8.46 -16.56
CA LEU A 31 -13.25 -7.27 -15.82
C LEU A 31 -12.90 -7.46 -14.34
N ILE A 32 -12.36 -6.45 -13.73
CA ILE A 32 -12.06 -6.36 -12.29
C ILE A 32 -12.98 -5.29 -11.70
N MET A 33 -13.70 -5.64 -10.63
CA MET A 33 -14.55 -4.71 -9.89
C MET A 33 -13.74 -4.04 -8.78
N GLY A 34 -12.84 -3.13 -9.16
CA GLY A 34 -11.91 -2.51 -8.24
C GLY A 34 -10.78 -1.81 -8.97
N PHE A 35 -9.57 -1.91 -8.45
CA PHE A 35 -8.42 -1.19 -8.97
C PHE A 35 -7.23 -2.11 -9.24
N GLN A 36 -6.53 -1.87 -10.34
CA GLN A 36 -5.31 -2.59 -10.70
C GLN A 36 -4.17 -1.59 -10.90
N MET A 37 -3.01 -1.89 -10.32
CA MET A 37 -1.82 -1.05 -10.44
C MET A 37 -0.58 -1.85 -10.78
N ARG A 38 0.42 -1.17 -11.36
CA ARG A 38 1.75 -1.70 -11.61
C ARG A 38 2.73 -1.06 -10.63
N LYS A 39 3.05 -1.76 -9.58
CA LYS A 39 4.02 -1.31 -8.56
C LYS A 39 4.83 -2.49 -8.11
N ARG A 40 6.09 -2.24 -7.81
CA ARG A 40 6.95 -3.28 -7.26
C ARG A 40 6.54 -3.60 -5.82
N VAL A 41 6.29 -4.87 -5.54
CA VAL A 41 6.13 -5.37 -4.18
C VAL A 41 7.52 -5.43 -3.53
N PRO A 42 7.76 -4.62 -2.47
CA PRO A 42 9.11 -4.47 -1.94
C PRO A 42 9.64 -5.71 -1.23
N SER A 43 8.76 -6.52 -0.68
CA SER A 43 9.13 -7.74 0.07
C SER A 43 8.58 -8.99 -0.60
N GLU A 44 9.48 -9.94 -0.90
CA GLU A 44 9.10 -11.26 -1.42
C GLU A 44 8.41 -12.15 -0.37
N SER A 45 8.57 -11.82 0.90
CA SER A 45 7.91 -12.50 2.02
C SER A 45 6.48 -12.00 2.25
N ALA A 46 6.04 -10.97 1.52
CA ALA A 46 4.69 -10.46 1.64
C ALA A 46 3.66 -11.47 1.10
N PRO A 47 2.46 -11.57 1.68
CA PRO A 47 1.43 -12.48 1.22
C PRO A 47 1.04 -12.17 -0.23
N ASN A 48 0.88 -13.20 -1.06
CA ASN A 48 0.52 -13.05 -2.48
C ASN A 48 -0.96 -12.83 -2.70
N ASN A 49 -1.78 -13.24 -1.73
CA ASN A 49 -3.22 -13.12 -1.78
C ASN A 49 -3.75 -12.85 -0.37
N LEU A 50 -4.64 -11.88 -0.29
CA LEU A 50 -5.35 -11.50 0.92
C LEU A 50 -6.85 -11.58 0.65
N GLU A 51 -7.59 -12.28 1.50
CA GLU A 51 -9.04 -12.36 1.46
C GLU A 51 -9.64 -11.40 2.50
N ASN A 52 -10.59 -10.59 2.07
CA ASN A 52 -11.25 -9.56 2.88
C ASN A 52 -10.25 -8.67 3.65
N PRO A 53 -9.25 -8.09 2.95
CA PRO A 53 -8.26 -7.28 3.61
C PRO A 53 -8.82 -5.98 4.14
N ASN A 54 -8.30 -5.60 5.32
CA ASN A 54 -8.44 -4.27 5.87
C ASN A 54 -7.38 -3.35 5.24
N VAL A 55 -7.82 -2.29 4.60
CA VAL A 55 -6.98 -1.43 3.76
C VAL A 55 -6.69 -0.11 4.46
N LEU A 56 -5.42 0.19 4.64
CA LEU A 56 -4.93 1.47 5.14
C LEU A 56 -4.25 2.25 4.03
N VAL A 57 -4.69 3.48 3.79
CA VAL A 57 -4.16 4.36 2.74
C VAL A 57 -3.46 5.57 3.36
N ILE A 58 -2.16 5.70 3.11
CA ILE A 58 -1.32 6.78 3.65
C ILE A 58 -0.72 7.57 2.49
N ARG A 59 -0.90 8.89 2.48
CA ARG A 59 -0.32 9.76 1.44
C ARG A 59 1.16 10.02 1.67
N GLY A 60 1.57 10.19 2.91
CA GLY A 60 2.94 10.52 3.30
C GLY A 60 3.88 9.33 3.35
N ASP A 61 5.08 9.58 3.88
CA ASP A 61 6.09 8.54 4.14
C ASP A 61 5.80 7.78 5.43
N ILE A 62 6.13 6.49 5.44
CA ILE A 62 6.17 5.65 6.64
C ILE A 62 7.62 5.48 7.06
N LYS A 63 8.20 6.54 7.62
CA LYS A 63 9.58 6.56 8.09
C LYS A 63 9.74 7.49 9.30
N ILE A 64 10.79 7.28 10.04
CA ILE A 64 11.16 8.23 11.09
C ILE A 64 11.61 9.52 10.42
N ARG A 65 10.89 10.62 10.69
CA ARG A 65 11.35 11.94 10.26
C ARG A 65 12.62 12.28 11.03
N LYS A 66 13.76 12.25 10.34
CA LYS A 66 14.98 12.83 10.88
C LYS A 66 14.70 14.33 11.05
N MET A 67 14.74 14.82 12.30
CA MET A 67 14.66 16.24 12.54
C MET A 67 15.80 16.90 11.79
N THR A 68 15.49 17.77 10.82
CA THR A 68 16.44 18.56 10.03
C THR A 68 17.04 19.70 10.89
N ARG A 69 17.28 19.46 12.16
CA ARG A 69 18.20 20.31 12.90
C ARG A 69 19.57 19.71 12.66
N THR A 70 20.44 20.48 12.04
CA THR A 70 21.87 20.31 11.92
C THR A 70 22.52 20.39 13.32
N ALA A 71 22.08 19.55 14.23
CA ALA A 71 22.88 19.19 15.38
C ALA A 71 23.78 18.07 14.87
N GLU A 72 25.02 18.39 14.57
CA GLU A 72 26.06 17.37 14.55
C GLU A 72 26.00 16.70 15.92
N VAL A 73 25.35 15.54 15.97
CA VAL A 73 25.45 14.68 17.14
C VAL A 73 26.89 14.16 17.11
N ARG A 74 27.77 14.87 17.81
CA ARG A 74 29.12 14.36 18.07
C ARG A 74 28.97 13.21 19.05
N VAL A 75 28.83 12.02 18.50
CA VAL A 75 28.90 10.78 19.28
C VAL A 75 30.34 10.65 19.76
N SER A 76 30.56 10.91 21.02
CA SER A 76 31.88 10.86 21.62
C SER A 76 32.26 9.47 22.13
N ASN A 77 31.27 8.59 22.33
CA ASN A 77 31.45 7.26 22.90
C ASN A 77 30.58 6.21 22.15
N SER A 78 31.09 4.97 22.12
CA SER A 78 30.38 3.79 21.58
C SER A 78 29.03 3.59 22.23
N ASP A 79 28.92 3.80 23.53
CA ASP A 79 27.67 3.59 24.30
C ASP A 79 26.56 4.60 23.91
N GLU A 80 26.94 5.82 23.55
CA GLU A 80 25.99 6.82 23.05
C GLU A 80 25.45 6.44 21.66
N LEU A 81 26.30 5.86 20.81
CA LEU A 81 25.93 5.37 19.50
C LEU A 81 24.93 4.21 19.61
N ASP A 82 25.23 3.25 20.47
CA ASP A 82 24.36 2.08 20.71
C ASP A 82 22.99 2.51 21.24
N SER A 83 22.96 3.45 22.20
CA SER A 83 21.74 4.02 22.73
C SER A 83 20.90 4.74 21.66
N PHE A 84 21.56 5.42 20.72
CA PHE A 84 20.88 6.09 19.63
C PHE A 84 20.28 5.10 18.64
N ILE A 85 21.00 4.04 18.28
CA ILE A 85 20.54 2.96 17.40
C ILE A 85 19.32 2.25 18.03
N GLU A 86 19.39 1.98 19.33
CA GLU A 86 18.30 1.32 20.05
C GLU A 86 17.05 2.19 20.11
N ALA A 87 17.20 3.49 20.37
CA ALA A 87 16.10 4.45 20.36
C ALA A 87 15.47 4.60 18.95
N GLU A 88 16.27 4.53 17.90
CA GLU A 88 15.76 4.55 16.52
C GLU A 88 14.95 3.27 16.22
N LYS A 89 15.47 2.11 16.63
CA LYS A 89 14.79 0.83 16.48
C LYS A 89 13.45 0.81 17.22
N GLU A 90 13.41 1.25 18.48
CA GLU A 90 12.17 1.36 19.25
C GLU A 90 11.12 2.24 18.56
N ARG A 91 11.54 3.36 17.95
CA ARG A 91 10.62 4.22 17.22
C ARG A 91 10.03 3.54 15.99
N LYS A 92 10.85 2.76 15.25
CA LYS A 92 10.37 1.99 14.10
C LYS A 92 9.39 0.92 14.51
N THR A 93 9.67 0.20 15.58
CA THR A 93 8.76 -0.81 16.15
C THR A 93 7.43 -0.17 16.58
N LYS A 94 7.45 0.99 17.22
CA LYS A 94 6.21 1.71 17.58
C LYS A 94 5.37 2.08 16.36
N ILE A 95 5.99 2.41 15.23
CA ILE A 95 5.27 2.67 13.98
C ILE A 95 4.62 1.39 13.45
N SER A 96 5.37 0.29 13.41
CA SER A 96 4.84 -1.01 12.98
C SER A 96 3.69 -1.47 13.88
N ASP A 97 3.85 -1.36 15.20
CA ASP A 97 2.83 -1.72 16.19
C ASP A 97 1.56 -0.88 16.01
N LYS A 98 1.72 0.41 15.71
CA LYS A 98 0.59 1.29 15.46
C LYS A 98 -0.20 0.87 14.22
N ILE A 99 0.47 0.50 13.13
CA ILE A 99 -0.19 -0.04 11.94
C ILE A 99 -0.90 -1.36 12.29
N MET A 100 -0.22 -2.28 12.96
CA MET A 100 -0.79 -3.57 13.33
C MET A 100 -1.99 -3.43 14.28
N SER A 101 -1.99 -2.43 15.15
CA SER A 101 -3.12 -2.17 16.07
C SER A 101 -4.42 -1.80 15.37
N THR A 102 -4.35 -1.32 14.12
CA THR A 102 -5.54 -1.03 13.29
C THR A 102 -6.10 -2.28 12.61
N SER A 103 -5.46 -3.43 12.77
CA SER A 103 -5.79 -4.68 12.05
C SER A 103 -5.70 -4.56 10.51
N ALA A 104 -5.02 -3.55 10.00
CA ALA A 104 -4.76 -3.41 8.57
C ALA A 104 -3.77 -4.48 8.13
N ASN A 105 -4.14 -5.23 7.10
CA ASN A 105 -3.29 -6.25 6.48
C ASN A 105 -2.91 -5.92 5.03
N PHE A 106 -3.46 -4.83 4.49
CA PHE A 106 -3.00 -4.21 3.25
C PHE A 106 -2.75 -2.71 3.47
N VAL A 107 -1.51 -2.28 3.26
CA VAL A 107 -1.06 -0.90 3.47
C VAL A 107 -0.59 -0.30 2.16
N VAL A 108 -1.16 0.83 1.78
CA VAL A 108 -0.82 1.57 0.58
C VAL A 108 -0.21 2.90 0.98
N CYS A 109 0.98 3.21 0.46
CA CYS A 109 1.75 4.39 0.82
C CYS A 109 2.16 5.18 -0.42
N GLY A 110 1.91 6.48 -0.43
CA GLY A 110 2.34 7.37 -1.51
C GLY A 110 3.82 7.67 -1.46
N GLY A 111 4.39 7.79 -0.28
CA GLY A 111 5.81 8.00 -0.07
C GLY A 111 6.60 6.70 0.07
N GLU A 112 7.72 6.80 0.76
CA GLU A 112 8.61 5.67 1.04
C GLU A 112 8.29 5.04 2.39
N ILE A 113 8.46 3.72 2.48
CA ILE A 113 8.40 2.96 3.72
C ILE A 113 9.83 2.58 4.13
N ASP A 114 10.18 2.83 5.39
CA ASP A 114 11.47 2.40 5.94
C ASP A 114 11.61 0.86 5.82
N ARG A 115 12.80 0.40 5.46
CA ARG A 115 13.07 -1.03 5.20
C ARG A 115 12.80 -1.93 6.39
N ASP A 116 13.14 -1.46 7.59
CA ASP A 116 12.95 -2.25 8.81
C ASP A 116 11.47 -2.37 9.14
N ILE A 117 10.70 -1.27 8.98
CA ILE A 117 9.25 -1.25 9.14
C ILE A 117 8.60 -2.20 8.11
N LEU A 118 9.03 -2.10 6.85
CA LEU A 118 8.53 -2.96 5.78
C LEU A 118 8.77 -4.45 6.07
N TYR A 119 9.95 -4.77 6.58
CA TYR A 119 10.30 -6.14 6.96
C TYR A 119 9.42 -6.65 8.11
N GLU A 120 9.20 -5.86 9.14
CA GLU A 120 8.31 -6.20 10.27
C GLU A 120 6.87 -6.40 9.81
N LEU A 121 6.33 -5.50 8.99
CA LEU A 121 4.99 -5.63 8.41
C LEU A 121 4.84 -6.91 7.59
N SER A 122 5.81 -7.21 6.72
CA SER A 122 5.78 -8.42 5.90
C SER A 122 5.81 -9.70 6.75
N ARG A 123 6.60 -9.72 7.82
CA ARG A 123 6.62 -10.86 8.76
C ARG A 123 5.32 -11.05 9.50
N SER A 124 4.60 -9.97 9.74
CA SER A 124 3.28 -9.98 10.38
C SER A 124 2.13 -10.28 9.42
N GLY A 125 2.44 -10.62 8.16
CA GLY A 125 1.45 -10.94 7.14
C GLY A 125 0.77 -9.72 6.52
N VAL A 126 1.35 -8.54 6.65
CA VAL A 126 0.86 -7.31 6.03
C VAL A 126 1.52 -7.12 4.67
N LEU A 127 0.70 -6.93 3.64
CA LEU A 127 1.16 -6.52 2.31
C LEU A 127 1.27 -4.98 2.30
N ALA A 128 2.47 -4.47 2.10
CA ALA A 128 2.72 -3.03 2.04
C ALA A 128 3.28 -2.63 0.67
N ILE A 129 2.67 -1.64 0.05
CA ILE A 129 3.04 -1.09 -1.26
C ILE A 129 3.38 0.38 -1.09
N GLN A 130 4.43 0.82 -1.78
CA GLN A 130 4.92 2.20 -1.68
C GLN A 130 5.06 2.87 -3.04
N GLY A 131 5.17 4.19 -3.04
CA GLY A 131 5.44 4.99 -4.24
C GLY A 131 4.23 5.14 -5.15
N LEU A 132 3.03 5.21 -4.58
CA LEU A 132 1.81 5.52 -5.33
C LEU A 132 1.73 7.03 -5.57
N ASP A 133 1.26 7.42 -6.74
CA ASP A 133 0.93 8.80 -7.01
C ASP A 133 -0.42 9.21 -6.37
N SER A 134 -0.72 10.50 -6.39
CA SER A 134 -1.93 11.03 -5.74
C SER A 134 -3.21 10.46 -6.35
N SER A 135 -3.24 10.23 -7.66
CA SER A 135 -4.40 9.66 -8.35
C SER A 135 -4.63 8.21 -7.97
N GLU A 136 -3.56 7.40 -7.93
CA GLU A 136 -3.61 6.00 -7.50
C GLU A 136 -4.10 5.88 -6.04
N ILE A 137 -3.61 6.77 -5.15
CA ILE A 137 -4.04 6.81 -3.74
C ILE A 137 -5.53 7.10 -3.63
N GLU A 138 -6.01 8.11 -4.36
CA GLU A 138 -7.42 8.50 -4.33
C GLU A 138 -8.31 7.38 -4.90
N GLN A 139 -7.90 6.73 -5.97
CA GLN A 139 -8.64 5.61 -6.55
C GLN A 139 -8.69 4.40 -5.62
N VAL A 140 -7.57 4.04 -4.98
CA VAL A 140 -7.58 2.98 -3.97
C VAL A 140 -8.48 3.34 -2.80
N ALA A 141 -8.41 4.57 -2.30
CA ALA A 141 -9.24 5.01 -1.20
C ALA A 141 -10.74 4.97 -1.54
N LEU A 142 -11.10 5.42 -2.75
CA LEU A 142 -12.49 5.40 -3.23
C LEU A 142 -13.00 3.97 -3.37
N CYS A 143 -12.26 3.08 -4.03
CA CYS A 143 -12.72 1.71 -4.26
C CYS A 143 -12.83 0.90 -2.97
N THR A 144 -11.94 1.12 -2.01
CA THR A 144 -11.93 0.40 -0.73
C THR A 144 -12.72 1.08 0.39
N ASN A 145 -13.27 2.26 0.11
CA ASN A 145 -13.95 3.10 1.10
C ASN A 145 -13.06 3.44 2.30
N SER A 146 -11.75 3.62 2.04
CA SER A 146 -10.77 4.05 3.03
C SER A 146 -10.68 5.57 3.12
N VAL A 147 -10.27 6.08 4.26
CA VAL A 147 -9.90 7.49 4.42
C VAL A 147 -8.40 7.64 4.18
N VAL A 148 -8.02 8.58 3.29
CA VAL A 148 -6.61 8.89 3.06
C VAL A 148 -6.03 9.63 4.27
N VAL A 149 -4.97 9.10 4.84
CA VAL A 149 -4.27 9.66 6.00
C VAL A 149 -2.96 10.30 5.55
N ASP A 150 -2.68 11.50 6.00
CA ASP A 150 -1.44 12.19 5.62
C ASP A 150 -0.23 11.72 6.43
N SER A 151 -0.45 11.30 7.68
CA SER A 151 0.60 10.87 8.59
C SER A 151 0.22 9.62 9.36
N ILE A 152 1.21 8.74 9.55
CA ILE A 152 1.08 7.54 10.37
C ILE A 152 0.61 7.84 11.81
N MET A 153 0.86 9.05 12.30
CA MET A 153 0.47 9.43 13.65
C MET A 153 -1.03 9.65 13.81
N ASP A 154 -1.72 9.94 12.72
CA ASP A 154 -3.14 10.30 12.68
C ASP A 154 -4.05 9.10 12.38
N ILE A 155 -3.49 7.87 12.26
CA ILE A 155 -4.30 6.68 11.97
C ILE A 155 -5.25 6.33 13.10
N ASP A 156 -6.50 6.06 12.70
CA ASP A 156 -7.55 5.50 13.54
C ASP A 156 -8.23 4.32 12.82
N GLN A 157 -8.84 3.43 13.57
CA GLN A 157 -9.61 2.29 13.06
C GLN A 157 -10.76 2.70 12.12
N THR A 158 -11.32 3.88 12.33
CA THR A 158 -12.42 4.43 11.51
C THR A 158 -11.98 4.81 10.09
N MET A 159 -10.67 4.90 9.85
CA MET A 159 -10.09 5.28 8.55
C MET A 159 -9.77 4.08 7.67
N ILE A 160 -9.93 2.88 8.21
CA ILE A 160 -9.63 1.63 7.52
C ILE A 160 -10.80 1.27 6.60
N GLY A 161 -10.47 1.03 5.33
CA GLY A 161 -11.41 0.48 4.38
C GLY A 161 -11.28 -1.03 4.24
N ASN A 162 -11.97 -1.60 3.27
CA ASN A 162 -11.91 -3.02 2.98
C ASN A 162 -11.99 -3.30 1.47
N ALA A 163 -11.54 -4.48 1.08
CA ALA A 163 -11.74 -5.03 -0.27
C ALA A 163 -12.13 -6.50 -0.16
N GLY A 164 -12.64 -7.09 -1.22
CA GLY A 164 -12.92 -8.52 -1.23
C GLY A 164 -11.63 -9.33 -1.34
N THR A 165 -10.77 -8.98 -2.28
CA THR A 165 -9.48 -9.65 -2.45
C THR A 165 -8.40 -8.67 -2.89
N VAL A 166 -7.18 -8.89 -2.40
CA VAL A 166 -5.99 -8.23 -2.92
C VAL A 166 -4.98 -9.31 -3.29
N SER A 167 -4.55 -9.30 -4.52
CA SER A 167 -3.55 -10.24 -5.01
C SER A 167 -2.47 -9.54 -5.82
N TRP A 168 -1.27 -10.11 -5.83
CA TRP A 168 -0.23 -9.63 -6.70
C TRP A 168 0.49 -10.77 -7.43
N THR A 169 0.94 -10.46 -8.63
CA THR A 169 1.65 -11.42 -9.47
C THR A 169 2.89 -10.75 -10.04
N ARG A 170 4.04 -11.38 -9.82
CA ARG A 170 5.31 -10.97 -10.44
C ARG A 170 5.36 -11.46 -11.88
N ARG A 171 5.62 -10.54 -12.80
CA ARG A 171 5.80 -10.88 -14.21
C ARG A 171 7.19 -10.49 -14.66
N PRO A 172 7.96 -11.43 -15.24
CA PRO A 172 9.20 -11.08 -15.92
C PRO A 172 8.85 -10.26 -17.17
N SER A 173 9.26 -9.00 -17.19
CA SER A 173 9.31 -8.19 -18.42
C SER A 173 10.73 -8.20 -18.98
N SER A 174 10.90 -7.94 -20.28
CA SER A 174 12.21 -8.01 -20.95
C SER A 174 13.25 -7.06 -20.34
N ASP A 175 12.84 -5.94 -19.73
CA ASP A 175 13.75 -4.92 -19.23
C ASP A 175 13.61 -4.64 -17.73
N GLN A 176 12.47 -4.97 -17.11
CA GLN A 176 12.23 -4.74 -15.67
C GLN A 176 11.28 -5.80 -15.11
N VAL A 177 11.48 -6.13 -13.83
CA VAL A 177 10.51 -6.94 -13.09
C VAL A 177 9.35 -6.05 -12.67
N GLU A 178 8.19 -6.27 -13.24
CA GLU A 178 6.95 -5.58 -12.87
C GLU A 178 6.06 -6.51 -12.05
N ASP A 179 5.52 -5.98 -10.97
CA ASP A 179 4.47 -6.66 -10.22
C ASP A 179 3.13 -5.99 -10.55
N ILE A 180 2.11 -6.82 -10.78
CA ILE A 180 0.74 -6.39 -10.99
C ILE A 180 -0.02 -6.68 -9.71
N ILE A 181 -0.59 -5.64 -9.11
CA ILE A 181 -1.40 -5.71 -7.92
C ILE A 181 -2.84 -5.48 -8.33
N GLU A 182 -3.71 -6.40 -7.94
CA GLU A 182 -5.14 -6.35 -8.21
C GLU A 182 -5.89 -6.25 -6.90
N ILE A 183 -6.76 -5.26 -6.80
CA ILE A 183 -7.72 -5.07 -5.71
C ILE A 183 -9.09 -5.35 -6.34
N ASP A 184 -9.77 -6.39 -5.93
CA ASP A 184 -11.02 -6.84 -6.55
C ASP A 184 -12.14 -6.97 -5.52
N ASN A 185 -13.39 -6.99 -6.01
CA ASN A 185 -14.60 -7.03 -5.19
C ASN A 185 -14.62 -5.89 -4.15
N CYS A 186 -14.32 -4.70 -4.62
CA CYS A 186 -14.35 -3.50 -3.78
C CYS A 186 -15.80 -3.09 -3.45
N PRO A 187 -16.04 -2.51 -2.26
CA PRO A 187 -17.37 -2.04 -1.86
C PRO A 187 -17.88 -0.89 -2.74
N SER A 188 -16.97 -0.13 -3.32
CA SER A 188 -17.29 0.92 -4.28
C SER A 188 -16.38 0.72 -5.50
N PRO A 189 -16.79 -0.08 -6.49
CA PRO A 189 -16.07 -0.17 -7.75
C PRO A 189 -16.08 1.21 -8.39
N GLY A 190 -14.88 1.79 -8.54
CA GLY A 190 -14.63 3.14 -9.01
C GLY A 190 -15.15 3.45 -10.41
#